data_3ae99d1ba675ccbe3dbd27c7d2ac22e4
#
_entry.id   3ae99d1ba675ccbe3dbd27c7d2ac22e4
#
_cell.length_a   1.000
_cell.length_b   1.000
_cell.length_c   1.000
_cell.angle_alpha   90.00
_cell.angle_beta   90.00
_cell.angle_gamma   90.00
#
_symmetry.space_group_name_H-M   'P 1'
#
loop_
_entity.id
_entity.type
_entity.pdbx_description
1 polymer ?
#
loop_
_entity_poly.entity_id
_entity_poly.type
_entity_poly.pdbx_seq_one_letter_code
_entity_poly.pdbx_strand_id
1 'polypeptide(L)'
;MPTTHEIERHPLQPTQLKRIEVVAAVIFDEQGRIFATQRGYGEWKDWWEFPGGKIEPGEIPPQALRREIHEELDAEIEVGELLRTIDYDYPNFHLTMHCFKCKLAGNHVTLLEHEAAKWLSRNELQSVKWLPADEDLIEELACANSQ
;
A
#
# COMPACT_ATOMS: atom_id res chain seq x y z
N MET A 1 21.68 11.14 37.07
CA MET A 1 21.30 11.02 36.64
C MET A 1 20.48 10.87 36.34
N PRO A 2 20.21 10.97 36.12
CA PRO A 2 19.36 10.71 35.86
C PRO A 2 18.82 10.53 35.09
N THR A 3 18.74 10.50 35.00
CA THR A 3 18.44 10.35 34.39
C THR A 3 17.84 9.81 33.68
N THR A 4 17.99 9.71 33.59
CA THR A 4 17.72 8.75 32.82
C THR A 4 16.36 8.37 32.73
N HIS A 5 15.80 8.19 33.56
CA HIS A 5 14.61 7.56 33.61
C HIS A 5 13.54 8.28 32.93
N GLU A 6 13.60 9.49 32.87
CA GLU A 6 12.54 10.17 32.27
C GLU A 6 12.47 9.98 30.82
N ILE A 7 13.50 9.56 30.27
CA ILE A 7 13.56 9.46 28.85
C ILE A 7 12.60 8.46 28.29
N GLU A 8 12.51 7.36 28.95
CA GLU A 8 11.76 6.29 28.38
C GLU A 8 10.29 6.51 28.44
N ARG A 9 9.85 7.50 29.14
CA ARG A 9 8.43 7.70 29.30
C ARG A 9 7.80 8.46 28.17
N HIS A 10 8.59 9.03 27.31
CA HIS A 10 8.08 9.91 26.28
C HIS A 10 7.80 9.15 25.01
N PRO A 11 6.70 9.48 24.33
CA PRO A 11 6.50 8.90 23.01
C PRO A 11 7.59 9.39 22.07
N LEU A 12 7.91 8.59 21.08
CA LEU A 12 8.89 8.96 20.09
C LEU A 12 8.40 10.15 19.29
N GLN A 13 9.32 11.06 19.01
CA GLN A 13 9.04 12.16 18.11
C GLN A 13 8.99 11.62 16.68
N PRO A 14 8.29 12.31 15.76
CA PRO A 14 8.28 11.85 14.36
C PRO A 14 9.66 11.66 13.78
N THR A 15 10.63 12.49 14.17
CA THR A 15 12.00 12.36 13.67
C THR A 15 12.71 11.13 14.25
N GLN A 16 12.17 10.57 15.32
CA GLN A 16 12.75 9.41 15.99
C GLN A 16 12.08 8.11 15.60
N LEU A 17 10.97 8.18 14.88
CA LEU A 17 10.26 6.97 14.48
C LEU A 17 11.07 6.22 13.44
N LYS A 18 10.97 4.90 13.48
CA LYS A 18 11.49 4.08 12.41
C LYS A 18 10.79 4.46 11.12
N ARG A 19 11.57 4.59 10.05
CA ARG A 19 11.02 4.97 8.75
C ARG A 19 10.98 3.76 7.84
N ILE A 20 9.82 3.53 7.26
CA ILE A 20 9.61 2.41 6.35
C ILE A 20 9.15 2.97 5.02
N GLU A 21 9.85 2.62 3.96
CA GLU A 21 9.51 3.09 2.62
C GLU A 21 9.01 1.92 1.79
N VAL A 22 7.81 2.08 1.23
CA VAL A 22 7.16 1.01 0.49
C VAL A 22 6.63 1.53 -0.84
N VAL A 23 6.29 0.58 -1.70
CA VAL A 23 5.64 0.86 -2.97
C VAL A 23 4.30 0.13 -2.98
N ALA A 24 3.33 0.71 -3.68
CA ALA A 24 2.00 0.12 -3.78
C ALA A 24 1.51 0.20 -5.21
N ALA A 25 0.83 -0.85 -5.66
CA ALA A 25 0.30 -0.92 -7.01
C ALA A 25 -1.20 -0.65 -6.99
N VAL A 26 -1.61 0.42 -7.66
CA VAL A 26 -3.02 0.69 -7.91
C VAL A 26 -3.30 0.11 -9.28
N ILE A 27 -3.76 -1.14 -9.30
CA ILE A 27 -3.91 -1.90 -10.54
C ILE A 27 -5.32 -1.70 -11.09
N PHE A 28 -5.39 -1.19 -12.32
CA PHE A 28 -6.67 -0.96 -12.98
C PHE A 28 -6.91 -2.04 -14.03
N ASP A 29 -8.15 -2.51 -14.13
CA ASP A 29 -8.51 -3.37 -15.24
C ASP A 29 -9.11 -2.53 -16.37
N GLU A 30 -9.59 -3.21 -17.41
CA GLU A 30 -10.09 -2.50 -18.60
C GLU A 30 -11.39 -1.76 -18.34
N GLN A 31 -12.12 -2.13 -17.29
CA GLN A 31 -13.34 -1.42 -16.91
C GLN A 31 -13.06 -0.32 -15.89
N GLY A 32 -11.80 -0.08 -15.55
CA GLY A 32 -11.45 0.95 -14.59
C GLY A 32 -11.63 0.52 -13.15
N ARG A 33 -11.81 -0.77 -12.89
CA ARG A 33 -11.91 -1.27 -11.52
C ARG A 33 -10.51 -1.42 -10.94
N ILE A 34 -10.43 -1.28 -9.63
CA ILE A 34 -9.16 -1.28 -8.91
C ILE A 34 -9.05 -2.54 -8.08
N PHE A 35 -7.87 -3.15 -8.11
CA PHE A 35 -7.59 -4.40 -7.40
C PHE A 35 -7.24 -4.10 -5.96
N ALA A 36 -7.95 -4.71 -5.03
CA ALA A 36 -7.72 -4.55 -3.60
C ALA A 36 -7.47 -5.91 -2.98
N THR A 37 -6.56 -5.96 -2.00
CA THR A 37 -6.22 -7.21 -1.34
C THR A 37 -6.47 -7.09 0.16
N GLN A 38 -6.85 -8.21 0.78
CA GLN A 38 -7.15 -8.25 2.20
C GLN A 38 -6.00 -8.95 2.92
N ARG A 39 -5.48 -8.31 3.94
CA ARG A 39 -4.38 -8.87 4.72
C ARG A 39 -4.82 -10.12 5.46
N GLY A 40 -3.99 -11.16 5.38
CA GLY A 40 -4.30 -12.44 6.01
C GLY A 40 -3.61 -12.67 7.32
N TYR A 41 -2.81 -11.71 7.82
CA TYR A 41 -2.06 -11.92 9.05
C TYR A 41 -1.62 -10.58 9.62
N GLY A 42 -1.11 -10.63 10.85
CA GLY A 42 -0.52 -9.47 11.48
C GLY A 42 -1.53 -8.61 12.19
N GLU A 43 -1.05 -7.45 12.61
CA GLU A 43 -1.84 -6.52 13.41
C GLU A 43 -3.05 -6.00 12.67
N TRP A 44 -2.92 -5.83 11.36
CA TRP A 44 -3.99 -5.29 10.54
C TRP A 44 -4.69 -6.38 9.72
N LYS A 45 -4.75 -7.58 10.27
CA LYS A 45 -5.44 -8.68 9.61
C LYS A 45 -6.88 -8.28 9.29
N ASP A 46 -7.34 -8.70 8.11
CA ASP A 46 -8.69 -8.45 7.59
C ASP A 46 -8.91 -7.04 7.06
N TRP A 47 -7.93 -6.14 7.23
CA TRP A 47 -8.01 -4.82 6.60
C TRP A 47 -7.56 -4.93 5.15
N TRP A 48 -7.99 -3.97 4.35
CA TRP A 48 -7.71 -3.99 2.91
C TRP A 48 -6.62 -3.00 2.55
N GLU A 49 -5.88 -3.31 1.48
CA GLU A 49 -4.75 -2.47 1.05
C GLU A 49 -4.50 -2.68 -0.43
N PHE A 50 -3.68 -1.79 -1.01
CA PHE A 50 -3.12 -2.04 -2.34
C PHE A 50 -1.95 -3.00 -2.17
N PRO A 51 -1.76 -3.94 -3.09
CA PRO A 51 -0.61 -4.85 -2.98
C PRO A 51 0.70 -4.11 -3.22
N GLY A 52 1.75 -4.56 -2.58
CA GLY A 52 3.06 -3.96 -2.67
C GLY A 52 3.91 -4.36 -1.50
N GLY A 53 4.98 -3.62 -1.26
CA GLY A 53 5.86 -3.93 -0.14
C GLY A 53 7.07 -3.03 -0.08
N LYS A 54 8.06 -3.45 0.69
CA LYS A 54 9.23 -2.63 0.97
C LYS A 54 10.18 -2.56 -0.21
N ILE A 55 10.81 -1.40 -0.37
CA ILE A 55 11.88 -1.22 -1.34
C ILE A 55 13.15 -1.77 -0.74
N GLU A 56 13.86 -2.61 -1.47
CA GLU A 56 15.11 -3.18 -1.01
C GLU A 56 16.29 -2.32 -1.45
N PRO A 57 17.42 -2.42 -0.75
CA PRO A 57 18.60 -1.62 -1.12
C PRO A 57 18.96 -1.85 -2.58
N GLY A 58 19.21 -0.76 -3.28
CA GLY A 58 19.60 -0.82 -4.68
C GLY A 58 18.46 -0.86 -5.67
N GLU A 59 17.23 -0.99 -5.20
CA GLU A 59 16.07 -0.99 -6.10
C GLU A 59 15.52 0.41 -6.29
N ILE A 60 15.08 0.71 -7.52
CA ILE A 60 14.24 1.88 -7.72
C ILE A 60 12.78 1.47 -7.50
N PRO A 61 11.89 2.41 -7.18
CA PRO A 61 10.51 2.06 -6.83
C PRO A 61 9.76 1.18 -7.84
N PRO A 62 9.77 1.46 -9.15
CA PRO A 62 9.07 0.56 -10.08
C PRO A 62 9.61 -0.85 -10.09
N GLN A 63 10.92 -1.00 -9.90
CA GLN A 63 11.55 -2.30 -9.86
C GLN A 63 11.10 -3.08 -8.63
N ALA A 64 11.09 -2.40 -7.48
CA ALA A 64 10.63 -3.01 -6.24
C ALA A 64 9.18 -3.45 -6.37
N LEU A 65 8.36 -2.62 -7.02
CA LEU A 65 6.95 -2.93 -7.16
C LEU A 65 6.73 -4.16 -8.02
N ARG A 66 7.45 -4.27 -9.14
CA ARG A 66 7.32 -5.46 -9.99
C ARG A 66 7.73 -6.73 -9.22
N ARG A 67 8.79 -6.63 -8.43
CA ARG A 67 9.23 -7.77 -7.63
C ARG A 67 8.19 -8.16 -6.59
N GLU A 68 7.65 -7.17 -5.86
CA GLU A 68 6.66 -7.45 -4.81
C GLU A 68 5.39 -8.08 -5.38
N ILE A 69 4.92 -7.56 -6.51
CA ILE A 69 3.71 -8.11 -7.12
C ILE A 69 3.95 -9.55 -7.59
N HIS A 70 5.12 -9.80 -8.15
CA HIS A 70 5.47 -11.16 -8.56
C HIS A 70 5.48 -12.10 -7.34
N GLU A 71 6.05 -11.64 -6.23
CA GLU A 71 6.14 -12.47 -5.03
C GLU A 71 4.79 -12.71 -4.37
N GLU A 72 3.93 -11.70 -4.37
CA GLU A 72 2.67 -11.80 -3.63
C GLU A 72 1.53 -12.36 -4.46
N LEU A 73 1.52 -12.11 -5.74
CA LEU A 73 0.38 -12.44 -6.60
C LEU A 73 0.75 -13.35 -7.75
N ASP A 74 2.02 -13.70 -7.89
CA ASP A 74 2.50 -14.48 -9.03
C ASP A 74 2.02 -13.85 -10.34
N ALA A 75 2.12 -12.51 -10.42
CA ALA A 75 1.61 -11.76 -11.55
C ALA A 75 2.66 -10.79 -12.06
N GLU A 76 2.55 -10.44 -13.35
CA GLU A 76 3.38 -9.44 -13.98
C GLU A 76 2.56 -8.19 -14.19
N ILE A 77 3.16 -7.03 -13.93
CA ILE A 77 2.46 -5.76 -14.11
C ILE A 77 3.29 -4.81 -14.96
N GLU A 78 2.59 -3.88 -15.57
CA GLU A 78 3.21 -2.71 -16.19
C GLU A 78 3.03 -1.56 -15.22
N VAL A 79 4.14 -0.94 -14.82
CA VAL A 79 4.11 0.15 -13.86
C VAL A 79 4.05 1.46 -14.63
N GLY A 80 3.02 2.24 -14.39
CA GLY A 80 2.84 3.52 -15.06
C GLY A 80 3.24 4.67 -14.17
N GLU A 81 2.41 5.71 -14.16
CA GLU A 81 2.76 6.95 -13.48
C GLU A 81 2.61 6.85 -11.98
N LEU A 82 3.42 7.64 -11.28
CA LEU A 82 3.27 7.80 -9.83
C LEU A 82 2.01 8.63 -9.58
N LEU A 83 1.05 8.04 -8.88
CA LEU A 83 -0.18 8.74 -8.56
C LEU A 83 -0.02 9.64 -7.34
N ARG A 84 0.69 9.15 -6.35
CA ARG A 84 0.81 9.89 -5.09
C ARG A 84 1.87 9.25 -4.22
N THR A 85 2.57 10.08 -3.46
CA THR A 85 3.42 9.60 -2.37
C THR A 85 2.74 9.98 -1.06
N ILE A 86 2.50 9.00 -0.23
CA ILE A 86 1.78 9.17 1.03
C ILE A 86 2.77 9.06 2.18
N ASP A 87 2.70 10.02 3.10
CA ASP A 87 3.43 9.93 4.36
C ASP A 87 2.41 9.78 5.47
N TYR A 88 2.56 8.77 6.29
CA TYR A 88 1.61 8.49 7.35
C TYR A 88 2.34 7.99 8.60
N ASP A 89 1.97 8.55 9.75
CA ASP A 89 2.57 8.15 11.02
C ASP A 89 1.67 7.15 11.71
N TYR A 90 2.09 5.87 11.71
CA TYR A 90 1.51 4.88 12.59
C TYR A 90 2.15 5.05 13.97
N PRO A 91 1.54 4.49 15.02
CA PRO A 91 2.07 4.76 16.37
C PRO A 91 3.54 4.44 16.54
N ASN A 92 4.05 3.44 15.84
CA ASN A 92 5.43 3.00 16.06
C ASN A 92 6.33 3.14 14.85
N PHE A 93 5.86 3.74 13.75
CA PHE A 93 6.74 3.98 12.60
C PHE A 93 6.12 5.01 11.67
N HIS A 94 7.00 5.62 10.88
CA HIS A 94 6.61 6.54 9.81
C HIS A 94 6.62 5.79 8.49
N LEU A 95 5.52 5.82 7.76
CA LEU A 95 5.40 5.16 6.47
C LEU A 95 5.49 6.18 5.36
N THR A 96 6.33 5.90 4.37
CA THR A 96 6.32 6.62 3.09
C THR A 96 5.95 5.61 2.02
N MET A 97 4.85 5.84 1.33
CA MET A 97 4.33 4.89 0.36
C MET A 97 4.17 5.55 -1.00
N HIS A 98 4.85 5.00 -2.00
CA HIS A 98 4.78 5.50 -3.37
C HIS A 98 3.76 4.65 -4.14
N CYS A 99 2.66 5.28 -4.53
CA CYS A 99 1.55 4.58 -5.18
C CYS A 99 1.59 4.81 -6.68
N PHE A 100 1.74 3.74 -7.43
CA PHE A 100 1.85 3.80 -8.89
C PHE A 100 0.61 3.23 -9.55
N LYS A 101 0.18 3.89 -10.61
CA LYS A 101 -0.87 3.34 -11.47
C LYS A 101 -0.28 2.19 -12.28
N CYS A 102 -0.95 1.04 -12.24
CA CYS A 102 -0.44 -0.16 -12.90
C CYS A 102 -1.54 -0.88 -13.64
N LYS A 103 -1.15 -1.80 -14.51
CA LYS A 103 -2.09 -2.73 -15.10
C LYS A 103 -1.42 -4.08 -15.21
N LEU A 104 -2.22 -5.14 -15.24
CA LEU A 104 -1.68 -6.48 -15.39
C LEU A 104 -1.15 -6.66 -16.80
N ALA A 105 0.02 -7.31 -16.92
CA ALA A 105 0.57 -7.64 -18.22
C ALA A 105 -0.07 -8.88 -18.80
N GLY A 106 -0.82 -9.62 -17.97
CA GLY A 106 -1.58 -10.78 -18.41
C GLY A 106 -2.83 -10.88 -17.56
N ASN A 107 -3.41 -12.07 -17.49
CA ASN A 107 -4.64 -12.27 -16.73
C ASN A 107 -4.46 -13.10 -15.49
N HIS A 108 -3.23 -13.48 -15.20
CA HIS A 108 -2.98 -14.43 -14.13
C HIS A 108 -2.69 -13.71 -12.82
N VAL A 109 -3.44 -14.05 -11.77
CA VAL A 109 -3.22 -13.57 -10.41
C VAL A 109 -3.48 -14.74 -9.47
N THR A 110 -2.51 -15.00 -8.58
CA THR A 110 -2.66 -16.02 -7.56
C THR A 110 -2.36 -15.38 -6.22
N LEU A 111 -3.27 -15.55 -5.26
CA LEU A 111 -3.06 -14.97 -3.94
C LEU A 111 -2.13 -15.88 -3.15
N LEU A 112 -0.91 -15.45 -2.97
CA LEU A 112 0.10 -16.22 -2.23
C LEU A 112 0.19 -15.79 -0.78
N GLU A 113 -0.17 -14.53 -0.47
CA GLU A 113 0.01 -13.99 0.88
C GLU A 113 -1.23 -13.34 1.44
N HIS A 114 -2.24 -13.09 0.63
CA HIS A 114 -3.45 -12.40 1.08
C HIS A 114 -4.59 -13.40 1.24
N GLU A 115 -5.54 -13.08 2.12
CA GLU A 115 -6.66 -13.99 2.33
C GLU A 115 -7.78 -13.78 1.32
N ALA A 116 -7.85 -12.62 0.68
CA ALA A 116 -8.89 -12.35 -0.31
C ALA A 116 -8.48 -11.20 -1.19
N ALA A 117 -9.18 -11.06 -2.32
CA ALA A 117 -8.97 -9.94 -3.23
C ALA A 117 -10.28 -9.61 -3.92
N LYS A 118 -10.40 -8.36 -4.35
CA LYS A 118 -11.58 -7.89 -5.07
C LYS A 118 -11.18 -6.88 -6.12
N TRP A 119 -11.93 -6.87 -7.23
CA TRP A 119 -11.89 -5.77 -8.19
C TRP A 119 -13.03 -4.84 -7.81
N LEU A 120 -12.71 -3.60 -7.48
CA LEU A 120 -13.69 -2.63 -6.99
C LEU A 120 -13.87 -1.52 -8.01
N SER A 121 -15.11 -1.26 -8.37
CA SER A 121 -15.41 -0.11 -9.20
C SER A 121 -15.26 1.15 -8.34
N ARG A 122 -15.26 2.32 -8.99
CA ARG A 122 -15.06 3.56 -8.25
C ARG A 122 -16.07 3.75 -7.14
N ASN A 123 -17.33 3.42 -7.38
CA ASN A 123 -18.34 3.61 -6.36
C ASN A 123 -18.38 2.48 -5.35
N GLU A 124 -17.52 1.47 -5.48
CA GLU A 124 -17.37 0.41 -4.50
C GLU A 124 -16.12 0.56 -3.65
N LEU A 125 -15.27 1.53 -3.96
CA LEU A 125 -13.99 1.66 -3.27
C LEU A 125 -14.16 1.78 -1.76
N GLN A 126 -15.19 2.44 -1.30
CA GLN A 126 -15.39 2.64 0.12
C GLN A 126 -16.21 1.54 0.77
N SER A 127 -16.45 0.44 0.06
CA SER A 127 -17.20 -0.69 0.60
C SER A 127 -16.35 -1.62 1.45
N VAL A 128 -15.03 -1.44 1.45
CA VAL A 128 -14.14 -2.27 2.27
C VAL A 128 -13.37 -1.38 3.23
N LYS A 129 -12.80 -2.00 4.26
CA LYS A 129 -12.11 -1.26 5.31
C LYS A 129 -10.63 -1.17 4.96
N TRP A 130 -10.22 -0.02 4.45
CA TRP A 130 -8.85 0.20 4.02
C TRP A 130 -7.94 0.54 5.19
N LEU A 131 -6.67 0.16 5.08
CA LEU A 131 -5.67 0.61 6.04
C LEU A 131 -5.65 2.14 6.08
N PRO A 132 -5.38 2.71 7.26
CA PRO A 132 -5.42 4.17 7.40
C PRO A 132 -4.57 4.92 6.38
N ALA A 133 -3.39 4.41 6.06
CA ALA A 133 -2.51 5.10 5.12
C ALA A 133 -3.10 5.21 3.72
N ASP A 134 -4.05 4.34 3.37
CA ASP A 134 -4.63 4.34 2.03
C ASP A 134 -5.86 5.22 1.89
N GLU A 135 -6.40 5.70 3.00
CA GLU A 135 -7.73 6.31 2.98
C GLU A 135 -7.80 7.58 2.13
N ASP A 136 -6.78 8.44 2.20
CA ASP A 136 -6.79 9.66 1.42
C ASP A 136 -6.77 9.38 -0.07
N LEU A 137 -5.97 8.41 -0.48
CA LEU A 137 -5.90 8.05 -1.89
C LEU A 137 -7.22 7.43 -2.34
N ILE A 138 -7.84 6.62 -1.48
CA ILE A 138 -9.13 6.02 -1.80
C ILE A 138 -10.19 7.10 -2.01
N GLU A 139 -10.21 8.13 -1.17
CA GLU A 139 -11.16 9.22 -1.35
C GLU A 139 -10.90 9.95 -2.65
N GLU A 140 -9.64 10.17 -2.94
CA GLU A 140 -9.26 10.85 -4.18
C GLU A 140 -9.69 10.05 -5.40
N LEU A 141 -9.46 8.74 -5.38
CA LEU A 141 -9.82 7.88 -6.50
C LEU A 141 -11.33 7.74 -6.66
N ALA A 142 -12.06 7.73 -5.55
CA ALA A 142 -13.51 7.62 -5.58
C ALA A 142 -14.15 8.88 -6.16
N CYS A 143 -13.57 10.04 -5.91
CA CYS A 143 -14.10 11.31 -6.38
C CYS A 143 -13.65 11.68 -7.77
N ALA A 144 -12.57 11.11 -8.19
CA ALA A 144 -11.99 11.45 -9.47
C ALA A 144 -12.96 11.12 -10.54
N ASN A 145 -13.42 11.86 -11.09
CA ASN A 145 -14.27 11.66 -11.88
C ASN A 145 -14.54 11.24 -12.71
N SER A 146 -15.03 11.26 -12.55
CA SER A 146 -15.71 10.95 -13.12
C SER A 146 -15.57 11.36 -14.40
N GLN A 147 -15.03 11.57 -14.85
CA GLN A 147 -15.02 11.92 -16.08
C GLN A 147 -14.48 11.20 -16.84
#